data_65f7e961d6c53096b61ee08ab5d87d56
#
_entry.id   65f7e961d6c53096b61ee08ab5d87d56
#
_cell.length_a   1.000
_cell.length_b   1.000
_cell.length_c   1.000
_cell.angle_alpha   90.00
_cell.angle_beta   90.00
_cell.angle_gamma   90.00
#
_symmetry.space_group_name_H-M   'P 1'
#
loop_
_entity.id
_entity.type
_entity.pdbx_description
1 polymer ?
#
loop_
_entity_poly.entity_id
_entity_poly.type
_entity_poly.pdbx_seq_one_letter_code
_entity_poly.pdbx_strand_id
1 'polypeptide(L)'
;MANNSNTHHDNLNDVEHKKTTLSARFEELAIVLPEQITQPTLKQLVTRVQHSMLRLPLAPRQRSSDTQQPLGEITQANRLLQQMIATPNADAAVLVLITNEPQPKMLLTRRAAHLSSHAGEVSFAGGKHEDGDGNNVVTALREACEETALPPKKAQIVGQLPTEVSKKGLIVRPIVALVEPPITYVPELGEIARLFWADFEQLITQPITDYILPYKLGEQTIMIKTPSWQVDGEVVWGLTGRILASLLKIGFDREVPWYYQPVSSEQTINSESDSSKSD
;
A
#
# COMPACT_ATOMS: atom_id res chain seq x y z
N MET A 1 44.48 24.18 13.84
CA MET A 1 43.08 24.65 13.80
C MET A 1 42.63 24.61 12.35
N ALA A 2 41.95 23.55 11.94
CA ALA A 2 41.40 23.40 10.59
C ALA A 2 39.91 23.06 10.77
N ASN A 3 39.07 23.91 10.18
CA ASN A 3 37.64 23.89 10.27
C ASN A 3 37.04 22.65 9.60
N ASN A 4 36.24 21.93 10.37
CA ASN A 4 35.35 20.86 9.90
C ASN A 4 33.92 21.45 9.79
N SER A 5 33.55 21.96 8.63
CA SER A 5 32.20 22.50 8.37
C SER A 5 31.72 22.25 6.94
N ASN A 6 31.85 20.99 6.43
CA ASN A 6 31.42 20.72 5.05
C ASN A 6 30.62 19.41 4.85
N THR A 7 30.11 18.76 5.91
CA THR A 7 29.40 17.47 5.77
C THR A 7 27.88 17.55 5.81
N HIS A 8 27.28 18.73 6.03
CA HIS A 8 25.81 18.88 6.12
C HIS A 8 25.15 19.42 4.83
N HIS A 9 25.92 20.04 3.91
CA HIS A 9 25.35 20.60 2.68
C HIS A 9 25.22 19.57 1.55
N ASP A 10 26.07 18.53 1.52
CA ASP A 10 26.04 17.52 0.46
C ASP A 10 24.82 16.58 0.57
N ASN A 11 24.34 16.32 1.78
CA ASN A 11 23.16 15.45 1.99
C ASN A 11 21.83 16.09 1.58
N LEU A 12 21.67 17.40 1.74
CA LEU A 12 20.43 18.10 1.35
C LEU A 12 20.30 18.23 -0.16
N ASN A 13 21.39 18.50 -0.87
CA ASN A 13 21.39 18.58 -2.32
C ASN A 13 21.16 17.21 -2.99
N ASP A 14 21.61 16.12 -2.39
CA ASP A 14 21.42 14.74 -2.90
C ASP A 14 19.97 14.29 -2.72
N VAL A 15 19.30 14.69 -1.64
CA VAL A 15 17.88 14.42 -1.39
C VAL A 15 16.99 15.25 -2.32
N GLU A 16 17.29 16.52 -2.52
CA GLU A 16 16.55 17.41 -3.44
C GLU A 16 16.72 16.96 -4.89
N HIS A 17 17.92 16.54 -5.30
CA HIS A 17 18.18 16.03 -6.64
C HIS A 17 17.46 14.70 -6.88
N LYS A 18 17.35 13.82 -5.88
CA LYS A 18 16.56 12.58 -5.95
C LYS A 18 15.05 12.86 -6.06
N LYS A 19 14.53 13.85 -5.32
CA LYS A 19 13.11 14.27 -5.38
C LYS A 19 12.73 14.81 -6.77
N THR A 20 13.52 15.70 -7.34
CA THR A 20 13.29 16.28 -8.68
C THR A 20 13.35 15.21 -9.77
N THR A 21 14.21 14.21 -9.61
CA THR A 21 14.39 13.12 -10.57
C THR A 21 13.22 12.12 -10.56
N LEU A 22 12.55 11.92 -9.42
CA LEU A 22 11.36 11.03 -9.33
C LEU A 22 10.11 11.67 -9.93
N SER A 23 9.87 12.96 -9.67
CA SER A 23 8.73 13.69 -10.24
C SER A 23 8.80 13.81 -11.77
N ALA A 24 9.99 14.06 -12.32
CA ALA A 24 10.20 14.13 -13.78
C ALA A 24 10.08 12.77 -14.49
N ARG A 25 10.15 11.64 -13.76
CA ARG A 25 10.11 10.27 -14.30
C ARG A 25 8.72 9.63 -14.27
N PHE A 26 7.71 10.32 -13.77
CA PHE A 26 6.34 9.80 -13.75
C PHE A 26 5.80 9.49 -15.16
N GLU A 27 6.19 10.26 -16.16
CA GLU A 27 5.83 10.04 -17.58
C GLU A 27 6.39 8.73 -18.15
N GLU A 28 7.40 8.14 -17.49
CA GLU A 28 8.01 6.86 -17.87
C GLU A 28 7.33 5.64 -17.19
N LEU A 29 6.33 5.83 -16.32
CA LEU A 29 5.68 4.73 -15.63
C LEU A 29 4.73 3.98 -16.56
N ALA A 30 4.94 2.67 -16.68
CA ALA A 30 4.09 1.80 -17.48
C ALA A 30 2.80 1.47 -16.72
N ILE A 31 1.64 1.71 -17.35
CA ILE A 31 0.37 1.12 -16.96
C ILE A 31 0.32 -0.28 -17.56
N VAL A 32 0.19 -1.30 -16.73
CA VAL A 32 -0.03 -2.67 -17.21
C VAL A 32 -1.50 -2.86 -17.58
N LEU A 33 -1.74 -3.47 -18.74
CA LEU A 33 -3.10 -3.79 -19.22
C LEU A 33 -3.41 -5.28 -19.09
N PRO A 34 -4.68 -5.67 -18.94
CA PRO A 34 -5.07 -7.08 -18.70
C PRO A 34 -4.57 -8.06 -19.75
N GLU A 35 -4.47 -7.64 -21.01
CA GLU A 35 -3.97 -8.46 -22.12
C GLU A 35 -2.49 -8.82 -22.02
N GLN A 36 -1.72 -8.07 -21.23
CA GLN A 36 -0.30 -8.32 -20.99
C GLN A 36 -0.07 -9.36 -19.88
N ILE A 37 -1.15 -9.77 -19.16
CA ILE A 37 -1.07 -10.66 -18.01
C ILE A 37 -1.51 -12.06 -18.41
N THR A 38 -0.65 -13.05 -18.16
CA THR A 38 -0.92 -14.47 -18.44
C THR A 38 -1.49 -15.20 -17.22
N GLN A 39 -1.09 -14.81 -16.01
CA GLN A 39 -1.56 -15.42 -14.77
C GLN A 39 -3.04 -15.03 -14.51
N PRO A 40 -3.97 -16.00 -14.37
CA PRO A 40 -5.41 -15.72 -14.38
C PRO A 40 -5.88 -14.84 -13.23
N THR A 41 -5.39 -15.06 -12.02
CA THR A 41 -5.77 -14.30 -10.81
C THR A 41 -5.32 -12.85 -10.93
N LEU A 42 -4.10 -12.60 -11.43
CA LEU A 42 -3.60 -11.26 -11.67
C LEU A 42 -4.36 -10.57 -12.81
N LYS A 43 -4.66 -11.30 -13.89
CA LYS A 43 -5.47 -10.76 -14.99
C LYS A 43 -6.86 -10.32 -14.52
N GLN A 44 -7.50 -11.13 -13.68
CA GLN A 44 -8.77 -10.77 -13.05
C GLN A 44 -8.63 -9.51 -12.19
N LEU A 45 -7.62 -9.45 -11.32
CA LEU A 45 -7.35 -8.30 -10.47
C LEU A 45 -7.17 -7.02 -11.29
N VAL A 46 -6.26 -7.05 -12.29
CA VAL A 46 -5.98 -5.90 -13.16
C VAL A 46 -7.26 -5.44 -13.86
N THR A 47 -8.00 -6.36 -14.47
CA THR A 47 -9.25 -6.05 -15.16
C THR A 47 -10.25 -5.35 -14.25
N ARG A 48 -10.46 -5.88 -13.04
CA ARG A 48 -11.47 -5.36 -12.13
C ARG A 48 -11.07 -4.04 -11.47
N VAL A 49 -9.81 -3.88 -11.06
CA VAL A 49 -9.31 -2.62 -10.51
C VAL A 49 -9.44 -1.50 -11.55
N GLN A 50 -8.99 -1.74 -12.79
CA GLN A 50 -9.10 -0.74 -13.87
C GLN A 50 -10.55 -0.43 -14.23
N HIS A 51 -11.41 -1.44 -14.29
CA HIS A 51 -12.83 -1.23 -14.54
C HIS A 51 -13.50 -0.39 -13.43
N SER A 52 -13.16 -0.64 -12.17
CA SER A 52 -13.68 0.14 -11.05
C SER A 52 -13.30 1.63 -11.15
N MET A 53 -12.07 1.92 -11.58
CA MET A 53 -11.59 3.28 -11.80
C MET A 53 -12.30 3.96 -12.98
N LEU A 54 -12.45 3.26 -14.12
CA LEU A 54 -13.04 3.82 -15.34
C LEU A 54 -14.55 4.14 -15.20
N ARG A 55 -15.23 3.59 -14.20
CA ARG A 55 -16.62 3.95 -13.87
C ARG A 55 -16.75 5.27 -13.13
N LEU A 56 -15.67 5.78 -12.54
CA LEU A 56 -15.69 7.08 -11.87
C LEU A 56 -15.70 8.19 -12.94
N PRO A 57 -16.54 9.23 -12.79
CA PRO A 57 -16.48 10.38 -13.69
C PRO A 57 -15.10 11.04 -13.60
N LEU A 58 -14.54 11.42 -14.74
CA LEU A 58 -13.34 12.24 -14.77
C LEU A 58 -13.63 13.56 -14.05
N ALA A 59 -12.77 13.96 -13.11
CA ALA A 59 -12.86 15.29 -12.51
C ALA A 59 -12.89 16.35 -13.61
N PRO A 60 -13.75 17.38 -13.50
CA PRO A 60 -13.82 18.43 -14.51
C PRO A 60 -12.44 19.08 -14.68
N ARG A 61 -11.90 19.04 -15.90
CA ARG A 61 -10.64 19.71 -16.22
C ARG A 61 -10.79 21.19 -15.93
N GLN A 62 -9.93 21.75 -15.11
CA GLN A 62 -9.63 23.18 -15.18
C GLN A 62 -9.07 23.44 -16.59
N ARG A 63 -9.82 24.13 -17.42
CA ARG A 63 -9.37 24.52 -18.75
C ARG A 63 -8.22 25.52 -18.60
N SER A 64 -6.99 25.05 -18.74
CA SER A 64 -5.89 25.91 -19.15
C SER A 64 -6.10 26.22 -20.64
N SER A 65 -6.10 27.49 -20.96
CA SER A 65 -6.49 28.04 -22.26
C SER A 65 -5.47 27.86 -23.40
N ASP A 66 -4.49 27.01 -23.26
CA ASP A 66 -3.46 26.84 -24.31
C ASP A 66 -3.24 25.37 -24.67
N THR A 67 -3.32 25.18 -26.00
CA THR A 67 -3.07 24.00 -26.83
C THR A 67 -4.28 23.10 -27.11
N GLN A 68 -4.97 23.44 -28.21
CA GLN A 68 -5.73 22.50 -29.04
C GLN A 68 -4.74 21.54 -29.75
N GLN A 69 -4.38 20.44 -29.03
CA GLN A 69 -3.83 19.27 -29.73
C GLN A 69 -5.00 18.42 -30.25
N PRO A 70 -4.92 17.89 -31.48
CA PRO A 70 -5.95 16.99 -31.99
C PRO A 70 -6.09 15.80 -31.07
N LEU A 71 -7.34 15.44 -30.71
CA LEU A 71 -7.71 14.25 -29.97
C LEU A 71 -7.33 13.02 -30.82
N GLY A 72 -6.06 12.57 -30.70
CA GLY A 72 -5.69 11.20 -31.02
C GLY A 72 -6.47 10.25 -30.11
N GLU A 73 -6.75 9.03 -30.56
CA GLU A 73 -7.39 8.00 -29.75
C GLU A 73 -6.69 7.88 -28.40
N ILE A 74 -7.39 8.30 -27.33
CA ILE A 74 -6.86 8.18 -25.97
C ILE A 74 -6.90 6.69 -25.62
N THR A 75 -5.73 6.06 -25.56
CA THR A 75 -5.60 4.67 -25.17
C THR A 75 -6.15 4.45 -23.74
N GLN A 76 -6.58 3.23 -23.44
CA GLN A 76 -7.04 2.87 -22.08
C GLN A 76 -5.99 3.21 -21.03
N ALA A 77 -4.71 2.94 -21.30
CA ALA A 77 -3.61 3.27 -20.41
C ALA A 77 -3.53 4.77 -20.11
N ASN A 78 -3.60 5.62 -21.15
CA ASN A 78 -3.58 7.07 -20.98
C ASN A 78 -4.79 7.57 -20.18
N ARG A 79 -5.96 6.97 -20.38
CA ARG A 79 -7.17 7.34 -19.62
C ARG A 79 -7.04 6.99 -18.15
N LEU A 80 -6.51 5.82 -17.83
CA LEU A 80 -6.24 5.40 -16.45
C LEU A 80 -5.23 6.31 -15.77
N LEU A 81 -4.13 6.62 -16.46
CA LEU A 81 -3.11 7.53 -15.97
C LEU A 81 -3.69 8.92 -15.68
N GLN A 82 -4.47 9.48 -16.63
CA GLN A 82 -5.11 10.77 -16.44
C GLN A 82 -6.07 10.77 -15.23
N GLN A 83 -6.81 9.69 -15.00
CA GLN A 83 -7.67 9.57 -13.82
C GLN A 83 -6.87 9.56 -12.53
N MET A 84 -5.76 8.82 -12.46
CA MET A 84 -4.90 8.77 -11.26
C MET A 84 -4.29 10.14 -10.96
N ILE A 85 -3.80 10.86 -11.98
CA ILE A 85 -3.23 12.20 -11.83
C ILE A 85 -4.31 13.23 -11.43
N ALA A 86 -5.51 13.12 -11.98
CA ALA A 86 -6.61 14.04 -11.67
C ALA A 86 -7.28 13.75 -10.31
N THR A 87 -6.99 12.61 -9.69
CA THR A 87 -7.52 12.27 -8.37
C THR A 87 -6.84 13.15 -7.31
N PRO A 88 -7.61 13.79 -6.41
CA PRO A 88 -7.04 14.61 -5.35
C PRO A 88 -6.02 13.81 -4.51
N ASN A 89 -4.94 14.48 -4.11
CA ASN A 89 -3.94 13.88 -3.24
C ASN A 89 -4.54 13.52 -1.89
N ALA A 90 -4.18 12.35 -1.41
CA ALA A 90 -4.43 11.90 -0.06
C ALA A 90 -3.30 12.37 0.87
N ASP A 91 -3.49 12.29 2.19
CA ASP A 91 -2.46 12.65 3.16
C ASP A 91 -1.24 11.70 3.09
N ALA A 92 -1.50 10.49 2.61
CA ALA A 92 -0.48 9.45 2.45
C ALA A 92 -0.86 8.49 1.30
N ALA A 93 0.13 7.76 0.79
CA ALA A 93 -0.10 6.69 -0.17
C ALA A 93 0.77 5.47 0.15
N VAL A 94 0.24 4.28 -0.16
CA VAL A 94 0.93 3.00 0.04
C VAL A 94 0.95 2.19 -1.25
N LEU A 95 2.00 1.37 -1.43
CA LEU A 95 2.16 0.53 -2.61
C LEU A 95 1.76 -0.92 -2.30
N VAL A 96 0.65 -1.37 -2.89
CA VAL A 96 0.23 -2.77 -2.89
C VAL A 96 0.94 -3.45 -4.07
N LEU A 97 2.14 -3.99 -3.79
CA LEU A 97 3.02 -4.56 -4.80
C LEU A 97 2.87 -6.08 -4.85
N ILE A 98 2.62 -6.62 -6.06
CA ILE A 98 2.42 -8.06 -6.28
C ILE A 98 3.37 -8.51 -7.39
N THR A 99 4.01 -9.68 -7.24
CA THR A 99 4.87 -10.25 -8.27
C THR A 99 4.04 -10.78 -9.44
N ASN A 100 4.49 -10.50 -10.68
CA ASN A 100 3.90 -11.08 -11.89
C ASN A 100 4.61 -12.39 -12.23
N GLU A 101 4.21 -13.46 -11.56
CA GLU A 101 4.77 -14.80 -11.70
C GLU A 101 3.67 -15.87 -11.55
N PRO A 102 3.92 -17.15 -11.89
CA PRO A 102 2.89 -18.21 -11.79
C PRO A 102 2.31 -18.39 -10.38
N GLN A 103 3.08 -18.12 -9.35
CA GLN A 103 2.66 -18.12 -7.94
C GLN A 103 2.84 -16.71 -7.37
N PRO A 104 1.89 -15.79 -7.59
CA PRO A 104 2.05 -14.40 -7.21
C PRO A 104 2.23 -14.22 -5.72
N LYS A 105 3.06 -13.26 -5.34
CA LYS A 105 3.33 -12.92 -3.94
C LYS A 105 3.13 -11.43 -3.73
N MET A 106 2.61 -11.06 -2.57
CA MET A 106 2.41 -9.67 -2.16
C MET A 106 3.50 -9.25 -1.20
N LEU A 107 4.13 -8.09 -1.47
CA LEU A 107 5.14 -7.53 -0.58
C LEU A 107 4.48 -6.88 0.63
N LEU A 108 4.93 -7.28 1.82
CA LEU A 108 4.57 -6.67 3.09
C LEU A 108 5.82 -6.32 3.89
N THR A 109 5.69 -5.30 4.72
CA THR A 109 6.73 -4.84 5.63
C THR A 109 6.27 -5.04 7.07
N ARG A 110 7.21 -5.31 7.99
CA ARG A 110 6.98 -5.20 9.42
C ARG A 110 7.77 -4.01 9.95
N ARG A 111 7.09 -3.09 10.57
CA ARG A 111 7.71 -1.89 11.14
C ARG A 111 8.61 -2.23 12.32
N ALA A 112 9.68 -1.46 12.47
CA ALA A 112 10.64 -1.66 13.56
C ALA A 112 10.00 -1.43 14.94
N ALA A 113 10.38 -2.24 15.92
CA ALA A 113 9.77 -2.22 17.24
C ALA A 113 10.10 -0.98 18.07
N HIS A 114 11.15 -0.23 17.73
CA HIS A 114 11.58 0.98 18.42
C HIS A 114 10.85 2.24 17.98
N LEU A 115 10.01 2.17 16.92
CA LEU A 115 9.28 3.32 16.42
C LEU A 115 8.22 3.79 17.42
N SER A 116 8.00 5.10 17.49
CA SER A 116 7.00 5.72 18.37
C SER A 116 5.55 5.46 17.98
N SER A 117 5.31 4.99 16.74
CA SER A 117 3.98 4.70 16.24
C SER A 117 3.98 3.47 15.35
N HIS A 118 2.92 2.64 15.49
CA HIS A 118 2.72 1.42 14.69
C HIS A 118 3.91 0.45 14.78
N ALA A 119 4.64 0.46 15.90
CA ALA A 119 5.77 -0.42 16.15
C ALA A 119 5.36 -1.90 16.04
N GLY A 120 6.09 -2.68 15.25
CA GLY A 120 5.82 -4.10 15.04
C GLY A 120 4.58 -4.43 14.22
N GLU A 121 3.80 -3.44 13.74
CA GLU A 121 2.65 -3.69 12.87
C GLU A 121 3.10 -4.04 11.44
N VAL A 122 2.31 -4.87 10.77
CA VAL A 122 2.49 -5.18 9.35
C VAL A 122 1.83 -4.11 8.50
N SER A 123 2.54 -3.63 7.47
CA SER A 123 2.06 -2.60 6.55
C SER A 123 2.47 -2.87 5.11
N PHE A 124 1.82 -2.19 4.18
CA PHE A 124 2.38 -1.96 2.86
C PHE A 124 3.47 -0.89 2.96
N ALA A 125 4.46 -0.94 2.08
CA ALA A 125 5.43 0.14 1.95
C ALA A 125 4.71 1.43 1.54
N GLY A 126 5.04 2.56 2.21
CA GLY A 126 4.38 3.81 1.94
C GLY A 126 4.40 4.79 3.10
N GLY A 127 4.04 6.03 2.80
CA GLY A 127 4.09 7.10 3.79
C GLY A 127 3.37 8.36 3.34
N LYS A 128 3.75 9.51 3.91
CA LYS A 128 3.07 10.77 3.73
C LYS A 128 3.34 11.39 2.37
N HIS A 129 2.32 12.07 1.85
CA HIS A 129 2.46 12.90 0.67
C HIS A 129 3.38 14.11 0.99
N GLU A 130 4.33 14.39 0.08
CA GLU A 130 5.18 15.57 0.11
C GLU A 130 4.89 16.47 -1.09
N ASP A 131 5.11 17.78 -0.96
CA ASP A 131 4.82 18.78 -2.01
C ASP A 131 5.48 18.46 -3.35
N GLY A 132 6.66 17.80 -3.32
CA GLY A 132 7.40 17.39 -4.53
C GLY A 132 6.84 16.15 -5.24
N ASP A 133 5.90 15.41 -4.65
CA ASP A 133 5.39 14.16 -5.21
C ASP A 133 4.42 14.40 -6.38
N GLY A 134 3.64 15.48 -6.33
CA GLY A 134 2.68 15.86 -7.36
C GLY A 134 1.41 15.01 -7.39
N ASN A 135 1.47 13.70 -7.11
CA ASN A 135 0.31 12.81 -7.05
C ASN A 135 0.56 11.57 -6.18
N ASN A 136 -0.53 10.84 -5.87
CA ASN A 136 -0.49 9.67 -4.98
C ASN A 136 0.39 8.51 -5.49
N VAL A 137 0.54 8.34 -6.81
CA VAL A 137 1.36 7.26 -7.38
C VAL A 137 2.84 7.53 -7.11
N VAL A 138 3.28 8.77 -7.30
CA VAL A 138 4.66 9.18 -7.01
C VAL A 138 4.96 9.04 -5.52
N THR A 139 4.04 9.46 -4.65
CA THR A 139 4.18 9.26 -3.18
C THR A 139 4.41 7.78 -2.85
N ALA A 140 3.54 6.88 -3.33
CA ALA A 140 3.65 5.45 -3.03
C ALA A 140 4.97 4.84 -3.55
N LEU A 141 5.43 5.25 -4.74
CA LEU A 141 6.66 4.75 -5.33
C LEU A 141 7.92 5.31 -4.67
N ARG A 142 7.92 6.59 -4.27
CA ARG A 142 9.01 7.22 -3.54
C ARG A 142 9.23 6.52 -2.20
N GLU A 143 8.17 6.42 -1.42
CA GLU A 143 8.19 5.77 -0.11
C GLU A 143 8.60 4.29 -0.20
N ALA A 144 8.04 3.55 -1.18
CA ALA A 144 8.44 2.16 -1.39
C ALA A 144 9.93 2.03 -1.80
N CYS A 145 10.45 2.97 -2.58
CA CYS A 145 11.87 3.01 -2.91
C CYS A 145 12.74 3.30 -1.68
N GLU A 146 12.34 4.22 -0.83
CA GLU A 146 13.04 4.59 0.40
C GLU A 146 13.04 3.43 1.41
N GLU A 147 11.90 2.79 1.64
CA GLU A 147 11.74 1.70 2.62
C GLU A 147 12.29 0.35 2.16
N THR A 148 12.29 0.06 0.85
CA THR A 148 12.56 -1.29 0.34
C THR A 148 13.61 -1.36 -0.76
N ALA A 149 14.18 -0.23 -1.17
CA ALA A 149 15.06 -0.10 -2.34
C ALA A 149 14.42 -0.57 -3.67
N LEU A 150 13.09 -0.64 -3.76
CA LEU A 150 12.38 -0.95 -5.01
C LEU A 150 12.68 0.13 -6.06
N PRO A 151 13.26 -0.21 -7.22
CA PRO A 151 13.41 0.77 -8.29
C PRO A 151 12.03 1.14 -8.86
N PRO A 152 11.59 2.42 -8.81
CA PRO A 152 10.26 2.83 -9.27
C PRO A 152 9.89 2.38 -10.69
N LYS A 153 10.87 2.35 -11.59
CA LYS A 153 10.71 1.89 -12.99
C LYS A 153 10.35 0.40 -13.13
N LYS A 154 10.55 -0.40 -12.08
CA LYS A 154 10.18 -1.83 -12.08
C LYS A 154 8.71 -2.04 -11.73
N ALA A 155 8.07 -1.07 -11.10
CA ALA A 155 6.66 -1.15 -10.76
C ALA A 155 5.79 -0.83 -11.98
N GLN A 156 4.99 -1.79 -12.40
CA GLN A 156 3.98 -1.64 -13.45
C GLN A 156 2.65 -1.31 -12.79
N ILE A 157 2.16 -0.09 -12.99
CA ILE A 157 0.98 0.41 -12.30
C ILE A 157 -0.29 -0.26 -12.84
N VAL A 158 -1.07 -0.86 -11.95
CA VAL A 158 -2.40 -1.41 -12.24
C VAL A 158 -3.47 -0.34 -12.10
N GLY A 159 -3.44 0.39 -10.99
CA GLY A 159 -4.43 1.40 -10.65
C GLY A 159 -4.40 1.79 -9.18
N GLN A 160 -5.49 2.37 -8.72
CA GLN A 160 -5.66 2.77 -7.31
C GLN A 160 -6.96 2.19 -6.72
N LEU A 161 -6.93 1.91 -5.43
CA LEU A 161 -8.13 1.53 -4.67
C LEU A 161 -8.78 2.77 -4.02
N PRO A 162 -10.01 2.65 -3.51
CA PRO A 162 -10.61 3.66 -2.65
C PRO A 162 -9.69 4.02 -1.48
N THR A 163 -9.77 5.26 -1.03
CA THR A 163 -9.02 5.70 0.16
C THR A 163 -9.53 5.02 1.41
N GLU A 164 -8.61 4.79 2.33
CA GLU A 164 -8.89 4.34 3.70
C GLU A 164 -8.46 5.42 4.70
N VAL A 165 -9.13 5.46 5.85
CA VAL A 165 -8.80 6.43 6.91
C VAL A 165 -8.00 5.72 8.00
N SER A 166 -6.81 6.20 8.32
CA SER A 166 -5.99 5.66 9.40
C SER A 166 -6.60 5.97 10.78
N LYS A 167 -6.13 5.30 11.84
CA LYS A 167 -6.54 5.57 13.24
C LYS A 167 -6.30 7.04 13.65
N LYS A 168 -5.33 7.70 13.03
CA LYS A 168 -5.00 9.13 13.27
C LYS A 168 -5.79 10.09 12.38
N GLY A 169 -6.75 9.60 11.60
CA GLY A 169 -7.57 10.42 10.70
C GLY A 169 -6.91 10.74 9.35
N LEU A 170 -5.71 10.23 9.05
CA LEU A 170 -5.08 10.44 7.75
C LEU A 170 -5.81 9.67 6.65
N ILE A 171 -6.06 10.33 5.54
CA ILE A 171 -6.58 9.71 4.31
C ILE A 171 -5.41 9.04 3.59
N VAL A 172 -5.51 7.73 3.33
CA VAL A 172 -4.46 6.93 2.72
C VAL A 172 -4.94 6.36 1.39
N ARG A 173 -4.18 6.56 0.31
CA ARG A 173 -4.45 6.06 -1.03
C ARG A 173 -3.62 4.82 -1.34
N PRO A 174 -4.24 3.63 -1.49
CA PRO A 174 -3.51 2.46 -1.95
C PRO A 174 -3.33 2.49 -3.48
N ILE A 175 -2.11 2.28 -3.92
CA ILE A 175 -1.72 2.12 -5.33
C ILE A 175 -1.37 0.65 -5.55
N VAL A 176 -2.02 0.02 -6.52
CA VAL A 176 -1.75 -1.37 -6.91
C VAL A 176 -0.75 -1.40 -8.05
N ALA A 177 0.29 -2.19 -7.91
CA ALA A 177 1.30 -2.38 -8.95
C ALA A 177 1.75 -3.84 -9.03
N LEU A 178 2.19 -4.24 -10.22
CA LEU A 178 2.87 -5.50 -10.47
C LEU A 178 4.37 -5.29 -10.64
N VAL A 179 5.14 -6.34 -10.41
CA VAL A 179 6.58 -6.34 -10.59
C VAL A 179 7.05 -7.70 -11.10
N GLU A 180 7.97 -7.67 -12.08
CA GLU A 180 8.59 -8.88 -12.62
C GLU A 180 9.77 -9.32 -11.73
N PRO A 181 9.79 -10.55 -11.19
CA PRO A 181 10.96 -11.08 -10.53
C PRO A 181 12.08 -11.42 -11.53
N PRO A 182 13.38 -11.50 -11.10
CA PRO A 182 13.83 -11.30 -9.72
C PRO A 182 14.04 -9.82 -9.38
N ILE A 183 13.72 -9.47 -8.13
CA ILE A 183 14.02 -8.15 -7.58
C ILE A 183 14.72 -8.31 -6.24
N THR A 184 15.80 -7.56 -6.06
CA THR A 184 16.47 -7.46 -4.77
C THR A 184 15.87 -6.32 -3.97
N TYR A 185 15.45 -6.62 -2.76
CA TYR A 185 14.93 -5.66 -1.80
C TYR A 185 15.91 -5.50 -0.65
N VAL A 186 16.07 -4.27 -0.20
CA VAL A 186 16.89 -3.94 0.96
C VAL A 186 16.04 -3.11 1.91
N PRO A 187 15.69 -3.64 3.10
CA PRO A 187 14.91 -2.89 4.07
C PRO A 187 15.71 -1.69 4.59
N GLU A 188 15.07 -0.55 4.75
CA GLU A 188 15.60 0.56 5.53
C GLU A 188 15.46 0.20 7.02
N LEU A 189 16.60 -0.15 7.67
CA LEU A 189 16.63 -0.75 9.00
C LEU A 189 16.20 0.20 10.13
N GLY A 190 16.18 1.52 9.88
CA GLY A 190 15.65 2.52 10.82
C GLY A 190 14.12 2.44 10.96
N GLU A 191 13.43 1.98 9.93
CA GLU A 191 11.95 1.92 9.91
C GLU A 191 11.40 0.51 9.75
N ILE A 192 12.07 -0.35 8.96
CA ILE A 192 11.59 -1.67 8.55
C ILE A 192 12.41 -2.76 9.23
N ALA A 193 11.78 -3.53 10.13
CA ALA A 193 12.40 -4.68 10.78
C ALA A 193 12.47 -5.90 9.86
N ARG A 194 11.51 -6.05 8.94
CA ARG A 194 11.39 -7.21 8.06
C ARG A 194 10.64 -6.86 6.78
N LEU A 195 11.13 -7.35 5.64
CA LEU A 195 10.40 -7.46 4.38
C LEU A 195 10.04 -8.94 4.18
N PHE A 196 8.82 -9.22 3.78
CA PHE A 196 8.41 -10.59 3.49
C PHE A 196 7.36 -10.65 2.39
N TRP A 197 7.28 -11.83 1.77
CA TRP A 197 6.38 -12.10 0.67
C TRP A 197 5.24 -13.00 1.13
N ALA A 198 4.03 -12.47 1.10
CA ALA A 198 2.82 -13.23 1.37
C ALA A 198 2.35 -13.94 0.10
N ASP A 199 1.99 -15.21 0.19
CA ASP A 199 1.33 -15.92 -0.91
C ASP A 199 0.00 -15.23 -1.24
N PHE A 200 -0.12 -14.74 -2.48
CA PHE A 200 -1.27 -13.95 -2.87
C PHE A 200 -2.54 -14.79 -3.00
N GLU A 201 -2.44 -16.01 -3.51
CA GLU A 201 -3.58 -16.94 -3.60
C GLU A 201 -4.09 -17.31 -2.20
N GLN A 202 -3.16 -17.54 -1.25
CA GLN A 202 -3.53 -17.77 0.13
C GLN A 202 -4.27 -16.56 0.74
N LEU A 203 -3.80 -15.34 0.51
CA LEU A 203 -4.47 -14.13 1.00
C LEU A 203 -5.90 -13.99 0.47
N ILE A 204 -6.13 -14.40 -0.79
CA ILE A 204 -7.46 -14.35 -1.42
C ILE A 204 -8.40 -15.40 -0.83
N THR A 205 -7.91 -16.59 -0.49
CA THR A 205 -8.75 -17.77 -0.19
C THR A 205 -8.85 -18.11 1.28
N GLN A 206 -7.82 -17.81 2.10
CA GLN A 206 -7.81 -18.20 3.51
C GLN A 206 -8.98 -17.62 4.31
N PRO A 207 -9.44 -18.30 5.36
CA PRO A 207 -10.44 -17.75 6.27
C PRO A 207 -9.90 -16.53 7.01
N ILE A 208 -10.80 -15.60 7.32
CA ILE A 208 -10.50 -14.43 8.16
C ILE A 208 -10.61 -14.86 9.62
N THR A 209 -9.65 -14.45 10.42
CA THR A 209 -9.61 -14.72 11.86
C THR A 209 -9.78 -13.43 12.67
N ASP A 210 -10.17 -13.56 13.93
CA ASP A 210 -10.20 -12.42 14.83
C ASP A 210 -8.82 -12.17 15.42
N TYR A 211 -8.35 -10.91 15.35
CA TYR A 211 -7.24 -10.43 16.14
C TYR A 211 -7.74 -9.66 17.35
N ILE A 212 -7.32 -10.10 18.55
CA ILE A 212 -7.73 -9.50 19.82
C ILE A 212 -6.63 -8.55 20.29
N LEU A 213 -7.02 -7.31 20.61
CA LEU A 213 -6.09 -6.27 21.05
C LEU A 213 -6.70 -5.39 22.15
N PRO A 214 -5.86 -4.80 23.03
CA PRO A 214 -6.31 -3.83 24.01
C PRO A 214 -6.70 -2.50 23.34
N TYR A 215 -7.81 -1.94 23.75
CA TYR A 215 -8.33 -0.66 23.29
C TYR A 215 -8.66 0.25 24.48
N LYS A 216 -8.15 1.49 24.45
CA LYS A 216 -8.47 2.50 25.46
C LYS A 216 -9.80 3.16 25.15
N LEU A 217 -10.76 3.03 26.08
CA LEU A 217 -12.04 3.71 26.05
C LEU A 217 -12.11 4.65 27.27
N GLY A 218 -11.71 5.92 27.09
CA GLY A 218 -11.49 6.82 28.22
C GLY A 218 -10.34 6.34 29.11
N GLU A 219 -10.60 6.18 30.40
CA GLU A 219 -9.63 5.64 31.39
C GLU A 219 -9.59 4.10 31.45
N GLN A 220 -10.57 3.44 30.83
CA GLN A 220 -10.64 1.98 30.84
C GLN A 220 -9.91 1.37 29.64
N THR A 221 -9.32 0.21 29.86
CA THR A 221 -8.80 -0.64 28.77
C THR A 221 -9.73 -1.83 28.62
N ILE A 222 -10.31 -1.99 27.44
CA ILE A 222 -11.13 -3.14 27.06
C ILE A 222 -10.44 -3.94 26.00
N MET A 223 -10.73 -5.25 25.90
CA MET A 223 -10.29 -6.07 24.78
C MET A 223 -11.30 -5.94 23.64
N ILE A 224 -10.80 -5.71 22.45
CA ILE A 224 -11.61 -5.69 21.22
C ILE A 224 -11.07 -6.70 20.24
N LYS A 225 -11.94 -7.19 19.36
CA LYS A 225 -11.60 -8.05 18.24
C LYS A 225 -11.87 -7.36 16.91
N THR A 226 -11.04 -7.66 15.93
CA THR A 226 -11.11 -7.11 14.56
C THR A 226 -10.67 -8.18 13.54
N PRO A 227 -11.17 -8.15 12.30
CA PRO A 227 -10.73 -9.07 11.26
C PRO A 227 -9.23 -9.01 11.00
N SER A 228 -8.63 -10.16 10.72
CA SER A 228 -7.20 -10.30 10.43
C SER A 228 -6.88 -11.47 9.52
N TRP A 229 -5.69 -11.42 8.92
CA TRP A 229 -5.06 -12.50 8.18
C TRP A 229 -3.81 -12.97 8.90
N GLN A 230 -3.60 -14.30 8.91
CA GLN A 230 -2.33 -14.88 9.36
C GLN A 230 -1.44 -15.12 8.15
N VAL A 231 -0.28 -14.48 8.11
CA VAL A 231 0.61 -14.51 6.94
C VAL A 231 2.05 -14.65 7.39
N ASP A 232 2.69 -15.74 7.05
CA ASP A 232 4.12 -15.98 7.32
C ASP A 232 4.55 -15.69 8.79
N GLY A 233 3.70 -16.12 9.74
CA GLY A 233 3.90 -15.89 11.17
C GLY A 233 3.56 -14.48 11.65
N GLU A 234 3.08 -13.61 10.79
CA GLU A 234 2.67 -12.24 11.10
C GLU A 234 1.14 -12.08 11.04
N VAL A 235 0.62 -11.07 11.71
CA VAL A 235 -0.82 -10.74 11.70
C VAL A 235 -1.07 -9.45 10.92
N VAL A 236 -1.86 -9.55 9.86
CA VAL A 236 -2.30 -8.40 9.06
C VAL A 236 -3.68 -7.97 9.52
N TRP A 237 -3.79 -6.76 10.05
CA TRP A 237 -5.02 -6.18 10.61
C TRP A 237 -5.06 -4.65 10.44
N GLY A 238 -6.00 -3.97 11.03
CA GLY A 238 -6.06 -2.51 11.06
C GLY A 238 -6.20 -1.88 9.68
N LEU A 239 -5.43 -0.84 9.38
CA LEU A 239 -5.44 -0.15 8.09
C LEU A 239 -5.02 -1.08 6.94
N THR A 240 -3.95 -1.84 7.13
CA THR A 240 -3.44 -2.80 6.15
C THR A 240 -4.48 -3.87 5.82
N GLY A 241 -5.15 -4.39 6.85
CA GLY A 241 -6.24 -5.33 6.68
C GLY A 241 -7.44 -4.74 5.92
N ARG A 242 -7.83 -3.48 6.18
CA ARG A 242 -8.91 -2.81 5.43
C ARG A 242 -8.56 -2.60 3.97
N ILE A 243 -7.31 -2.21 3.68
CA ILE A 243 -6.82 -2.09 2.30
C ILE A 243 -6.88 -3.44 1.59
N LEU A 244 -6.47 -4.53 2.27
CA LEU A 244 -6.57 -5.88 1.74
C LEU A 244 -8.04 -6.28 1.52
N ALA A 245 -8.94 -6.00 2.46
CA ALA A 245 -10.38 -6.22 2.30
C ALA A 245 -10.97 -5.48 1.08
N SER A 246 -10.55 -4.22 0.88
CA SER A 246 -10.94 -3.41 -0.29
C SER A 246 -10.42 -4.03 -1.60
N LEU A 247 -9.17 -4.50 -1.62
CA LEU A 247 -8.60 -5.21 -2.76
C LEU A 247 -9.38 -6.49 -3.09
N LEU A 248 -9.72 -7.29 -2.08
CA LEU A 248 -10.48 -8.53 -2.23
C LEU A 248 -11.91 -8.28 -2.75
N LYS A 249 -12.56 -7.24 -2.24
CA LYS A 249 -13.89 -6.86 -2.71
C LYS A 249 -13.87 -6.44 -4.19
N ILE A 250 -12.94 -5.58 -4.58
CA ILE A 250 -12.86 -5.06 -5.95
C ILE A 250 -12.35 -6.15 -6.90
N GLY A 251 -11.27 -6.83 -6.56
CA GLY A 251 -10.61 -7.81 -7.44
C GLY A 251 -11.34 -9.12 -7.55
N PHE A 252 -12.06 -9.57 -6.50
CA PHE A 252 -12.53 -10.96 -6.40
C PHE A 252 -13.98 -11.10 -5.91
N ASP A 253 -14.74 -10.00 -5.77
CA ASP A 253 -16.08 -9.95 -5.18
C ASP A 253 -16.15 -10.61 -3.79
N ARG A 254 -15.03 -10.66 -3.07
CA ARG A 254 -14.96 -11.20 -1.74
C ARG A 254 -15.14 -10.11 -0.72
N GLU A 255 -16.31 -10.05 -0.08
CA GLU A 255 -16.56 -9.12 1.02
C GLU A 255 -15.98 -9.65 2.32
N VAL A 256 -15.27 -8.77 3.03
CA VAL A 256 -14.79 -8.99 4.39
C VAL A 256 -15.46 -7.92 5.27
N PRO A 257 -16.50 -8.30 6.04
CA PRO A 257 -17.14 -7.37 6.97
C PRO A 257 -16.09 -6.86 7.97
N TRP A 258 -15.93 -5.54 8.04
CA TRP A 258 -14.96 -4.94 8.96
C TRP A 258 -15.64 -4.48 10.23
N TYR A 259 -15.07 -4.82 11.40
CA TYR A 259 -15.61 -4.47 12.70
C TYR A 259 -14.51 -4.23 13.73
N TYR A 260 -14.89 -3.53 14.80
CA TYR A 260 -14.18 -3.45 16.06
C TYR A 260 -15.21 -3.74 17.14
N GLN A 261 -15.16 -4.92 17.75
CA GLN A 261 -16.17 -5.40 18.69
C GLN A 261 -15.53 -5.71 20.03
N PRO A 262 -16.16 -5.32 21.17
CA PRO A 262 -15.72 -5.77 22.49
C PRO A 262 -15.73 -7.30 22.57
N VAL A 263 -14.73 -7.86 23.24
CA VAL A 263 -14.69 -9.29 23.57
C VAL A 263 -15.55 -9.50 24.80
N SER A 264 -16.54 -10.40 24.74
CA SER A 264 -17.35 -10.75 25.90
C SER A 264 -16.51 -11.50 26.94
N SER A 265 -16.78 -11.24 28.24
CA SER A 265 -16.04 -11.83 29.36
C SER A 265 -16.00 -13.38 29.37
N GLU A 266 -16.91 -14.04 28.70
CA GLU A 266 -16.92 -15.51 28.52
C GLU A 266 -15.84 -16.02 27.54
N GLN A 267 -15.34 -15.20 26.62
CA GLN A 267 -14.27 -15.60 25.68
C GLN A 267 -12.85 -15.43 26.26
N THR A 268 -12.69 -14.63 27.29
CA THR A 268 -11.38 -14.39 27.91
C THR A 268 -10.91 -15.59 28.71
N ILE A 269 -11.83 -16.37 29.29
CA ILE A 269 -11.53 -17.52 30.15
C ILE A 269 -10.99 -18.73 29.37
N ASN A 270 -11.39 -18.90 28.08
CA ASN A 270 -10.95 -20.02 27.27
C ASN A 270 -9.56 -19.85 26.65
N SER A 271 -9.05 -18.61 26.53
CA SER A 271 -7.72 -18.34 25.99
C SER A 271 -6.59 -18.56 27.04
N GLU A 272 -6.89 -18.45 28.34
CA GLU A 272 -5.93 -18.71 29.42
C GLU A 272 -5.80 -20.20 29.75
N SER A 273 -6.81 -21.02 29.44
CA SER A 273 -6.78 -22.46 29.76
C SER A 273 -5.98 -23.28 28.73
N ASP A 274 -5.72 -22.79 27.55
CA ASP A 274 -4.94 -23.51 26.51
C ASP A 274 -3.43 -23.26 26.61
N SER A 275 -3.01 -22.18 27.28
CA SER A 275 -1.59 -21.87 27.49
C SER A 275 -0.97 -22.64 28.70
N SER A 276 -1.77 -23.35 29.51
CA SER A 276 -1.32 -24.08 30.68
C SER A 276 -1.18 -25.60 30.48
N LYS A 277 -1.27 -26.11 29.24
CA LYS A 277 -1.17 -27.56 28.96
C LYS A 277 0.01 -27.95 28.07
N SER A 278 1.08 -27.18 28.08
CA SER A 278 2.34 -27.57 27.46
C SER A 278 3.51 -27.31 28.40
N ASP A 279 3.61 -28.18 29.44
CA ASP A 279 4.84 -28.50 30.14
C ASP A 279 5.11 -30.00 29.98
#